data_d70964a1b528cc60e1523981bfcb1dbb
#
_entry.id   d70964a1b528cc60e1523981bfcb1dbb
#
_cell.length_a   1.000
_cell.length_b   1.000
_cell.length_c   1.000
_cell.angle_alpha   90.00
_cell.angle_beta   90.00
_cell.angle_gamma   90.00
#
_symmetry.space_group_name_H-M   'P 1'
#
loop_
_entity.id
_entity.type
_entity.pdbx_description
1 polymer ?
#
loop_
_entity_poly.entity_id
_entity_poly.type
_entity_poly.pdbx_seq_one_letter_code
_entity_poly.pdbx_strand_id
1 'polypeptide(L)'
;MIETRRLQSFNRPLLLRILGVLSLVAMLLWAAWVSRELSEPRQQIVTVRLAETIAGFVDAEARGQQDPEASQARVLAFLQASERAVAEMGSDGRVVLVGEAVLAGDAPDATDELRVRIARQLGQGGGQ
;
A
#
# COMPACT_ATOMS: atom_id res chain seq x y z
N MET A 1 -29.08 64.49 22.59
CA MET A 1 -29.35 64.26 21.17
C MET A 1 -28.07 64.65 20.41
N ILE A 2 -27.50 63.79 19.61
CA ILE A 2 -26.23 63.97 18.88
C ILE A 2 -25.01 63.36 19.63
N GLU A 3 -24.80 62.05 19.50
CA GLU A 3 -23.45 61.51 19.43
C GLU A 3 -23.39 60.01 19.05
N THR A 4 -24.18 59.60 18.09
CA THR A 4 -24.15 58.21 17.59
C THR A 4 -23.75 58.11 16.10
N ARG A 5 -23.05 59.12 15.55
CA ARG A 5 -22.70 59.14 14.12
C ARG A 5 -21.20 59.09 13.79
N ARG A 6 -20.34 58.75 14.72
CA ARG A 6 -18.89 58.77 14.46
C ARG A 6 -18.18 57.39 14.45
N LEU A 7 -18.90 56.30 14.44
CA LEU A 7 -18.27 54.96 14.42
C LEU A 7 -18.44 54.22 13.10
N GLN A 8 -18.90 54.88 12.04
CA GLN A 8 -19.16 54.20 10.76
C GLN A 8 -18.23 54.57 9.61
N SER A 9 -17.11 55.22 9.82
CA SER A 9 -16.07 55.37 8.80
C SER A 9 -14.89 54.46 9.01
N PHE A 10 -15.07 53.34 9.65
CA PHE A 10 -14.02 52.35 9.83
C PHE A 10 -13.74 51.71 8.45
N ASN A 11 -12.78 52.34 7.75
CA ASN A 11 -12.01 51.86 6.62
C ASN A 11 -12.60 50.68 5.80
N ARG A 12 -13.67 50.97 5.05
CA ARG A 12 -14.17 50.05 4.01
C ARG A 12 -13.04 49.45 3.15
N PRO A 13 -12.01 50.22 2.72
CA PRO A 13 -10.90 49.63 1.98
C PRO A 13 -10.01 48.69 2.79
N LEU A 14 -9.88 48.93 4.11
CA LEU A 14 -9.10 48.03 4.98
C LEU A 14 -9.82 46.73 5.23
N LEU A 15 -11.14 46.79 5.47
CA LEU A 15 -11.99 45.59 5.63
C LEU A 15 -12.01 44.75 4.36
N LEU A 16 -12.11 45.37 3.18
CA LEU A 16 -12.04 44.65 1.89
C LEU A 16 -10.69 43.99 1.67
N ARG A 17 -9.58 44.63 2.08
CA ARG A 17 -8.24 44.05 2.01
C ARG A 17 -8.08 42.86 2.96
N ILE A 18 -8.55 42.97 4.19
CA ILE A 18 -8.52 41.90 5.18
C ILE A 18 -9.38 40.71 4.70
N LEU A 19 -10.58 40.98 4.19
CA LEU A 19 -11.46 39.95 3.65
C LEU A 19 -10.84 39.26 2.43
N GLY A 20 -10.18 40.02 1.55
CA GLY A 20 -9.45 39.47 0.40
C GLY A 20 -8.28 38.56 0.81
N VAL A 21 -7.47 38.98 1.78
CA VAL A 21 -6.37 38.17 2.32
C VAL A 21 -6.89 36.91 2.99
N LEU A 22 -7.96 37.03 3.79
CA LEU A 22 -8.56 35.89 4.46
C LEU A 22 -9.13 34.87 3.47
N SER A 23 -9.78 35.34 2.41
CA SER A 23 -10.28 34.50 1.32
C SER A 23 -9.14 33.78 0.59
N LEU A 24 -8.03 34.50 0.30
CA LEU A 24 -6.86 33.89 -0.33
C LEU A 24 -6.23 32.80 0.53
N VAL A 25 -6.07 33.05 1.83
CA VAL A 25 -5.54 32.05 2.78
C VAL A 25 -6.46 30.84 2.86
N ALA A 26 -7.77 31.06 2.96
CA ALA A 26 -8.75 29.97 2.99
C ALA A 26 -8.68 29.11 1.70
N MET A 27 -8.53 29.75 0.54
CA MET A 27 -8.39 29.06 -0.75
C MET A 27 -7.09 28.26 -0.84
N LEU A 28 -5.98 28.80 -0.34
CA LEU A 28 -4.69 28.08 -0.31
C LEU A 28 -4.73 26.89 0.64
N LEU A 29 -5.34 27.04 1.82
CA LEU A 29 -5.52 25.93 2.76
C LEU A 29 -6.42 24.84 2.17
N TRP A 30 -7.50 25.23 1.50
CA TRP A 30 -8.38 24.29 0.81
C TRP A 30 -7.67 23.56 -0.32
N ALA A 31 -6.91 24.28 -1.15
CA ALA A 31 -6.11 23.68 -2.22
C ALA A 31 -5.04 22.71 -1.68
N ALA A 32 -4.37 23.07 -0.59
CA ALA A 32 -3.40 22.20 0.07
C ALA A 32 -4.06 20.95 0.65
N TRP A 33 -5.24 21.09 1.25
CA TRP A 33 -6.01 19.96 1.78
C TRP A 33 -6.46 19.01 0.65
N VAL A 34 -7.03 19.54 -0.44
CA VAL A 34 -7.43 18.76 -1.61
C VAL A 34 -6.23 18.07 -2.26
N SER A 35 -5.09 18.78 -2.39
CA SER A 35 -3.86 18.18 -2.91
C SER A 35 -3.37 17.02 -2.05
N ARG A 36 -3.51 17.12 -0.73
CA ARG A 36 -3.12 16.04 0.18
C ARG A 36 -4.05 14.84 0.04
N GLU A 37 -5.35 15.05 -0.08
CA GLU A 37 -6.36 14.00 -0.27
C GLU A 37 -6.15 13.26 -1.61
N LEU A 38 -5.84 13.99 -2.68
CA LEU A 38 -5.51 13.42 -3.99
C LEU A 38 -4.14 12.74 -4.04
N SER A 39 -3.28 13.02 -3.06
CA SER A 39 -1.95 12.41 -2.91
C SER A 39 -1.99 11.16 -2.03
N GLU A 40 -3.18 10.71 -1.60
CA GLU A 40 -3.29 9.39 -0.99
C GLU A 40 -2.62 8.35 -1.91
N PRO A 41 -1.74 7.50 -1.37
CA PRO A 41 -0.98 6.57 -2.18
C PRO A 41 -1.97 5.75 -3.00
N ARG A 42 -1.96 5.93 -4.32
CA ARG A 42 -2.68 5.06 -5.24
C ARG A 42 -2.30 3.66 -4.81
N GLN A 43 -3.29 2.85 -4.47
CA GLN A 43 -3.08 1.45 -4.12
C GLN A 43 -2.13 0.85 -5.15
N GLN A 44 -0.90 0.57 -4.73
CA GLN A 44 0.09 -0.01 -5.64
C GLN A 44 -0.37 -1.43 -5.95
N ILE A 45 -0.75 -1.64 -7.18
CA ILE A 45 -1.07 -2.97 -7.69
C ILE A 45 0.25 -3.61 -8.09
N VAL A 46 0.54 -4.77 -7.52
CA VAL A 46 1.71 -5.59 -7.87
C VAL A 46 1.25 -6.97 -8.29
N THR A 47 2.02 -7.61 -9.16
CA THR A 47 1.76 -8.98 -9.59
C THR A 47 2.77 -9.94 -8.99
N VAL A 48 2.34 -11.16 -8.71
CA VAL A 48 3.22 -12.24 -8.25
C VAL A 48 2.91 -13.53 -9.00
N ARG A 49 3.92 -14.27 -9.41
CA ARG A 49 3.80 -15.59 -10.03
C ARG A 49 3.79 -16.67 -8.96
N LEU A 50 2.70 -16.73 -8.22
CA LEU A 50 2.57 -17.63 -7.07
C LEU A 50 2.58 -19.10 -7.49
N ALA A 51 1.83 -19.45 -8.55
CA ALA A 51 1.75 -20.82 -9.05
C ALA A 51 3.13 -21.34 -9.50
N GLU A 52 3.90 -20.54 -10.22
CA GLU A 52 5.27 -20.88 -10.63
C GLU A 52 6.19 -21.07 -9.42
N THR A 53 6.08 -20.19 -8.42
CA THR A 53 6.89 -20.27 -7.20
C THR A 53 6.60 -21.54 -6.40
N ILE A 54 5.33 -21.93 -6.27
CA ILE A 54 4.93 -23.17 -5.59
C ILE A 54 5.36 -24.39 -6.39
N ALA A 55 5.09 -24.41 -7.70
CA ALA A 55 5.49 -25.52 -8.57
C ALA A 55 7.01 -25.76 -8.52
N GLY A 56 7.80 -24.70 -8.60
CA GLY A 56 9.26 -24.79 -8.51
C GLY A 56 9.74 -25.41 -7.18
N PHE A 57 9.10 -25.07 -6.09
CA PHE A 57 9.41 -25.67 -4.78
C PHE A 57 9.04 -27.16 -4.72
N VAL A 58 7.82 -27.51 -5.15
CA VAL A 58 7.34 -28.90 -5.17
C VAL A 58 8.22 -29.78 -6.06
N ASP A 59 8.60 -29.27 -7.23
CA ASP A 59 9.52 -29.99 -8.14
C ASP A 59 10.92 -30.19 -7.54
N ALA A 60 11.44 -29.20 -6.82
CA ALA A 60 12.72 -29.31 -6.14
C ALA A 60 12.66 -30.36 -5.02
N GLU A 61 11.58 -30.38 -4.27
CA GLU A 61 11.34 -31.32 -3.18
C GLU A 61 11.18 -32.76 -3.72
N ALA A 62 10.45 -32.95 -4.82
CA ALA A 62 10.26 -34.25 -5.45
C ALA A 62 11.58 -34.85 -5.98
N ARG A 63 12.53 -34.02 -6.39
CA ARG A 63 13.87 -34.46 -6.84
C ARG A 63 14.81 -34.81 -5.70
N GLY A 64 14.51 -34.37 -4.49
CA GLY A 64 15.41 -34.51 -3.33
C GLY A 64 15.47 -35.90 -2.73
N GLN A 65 14.72 -36.92 -3.22
CA GLN A 65 14.67 -38.31 -2.74
C GLN A 65 14.57 -38.43 -1.20
N GLN A 66 13.70 -37.65 -0.61
CA GLN A 66 13.56 -37.57 0.83
C GLN A 66 12.37 -38.40 1.34
N ASP A 67 12.36 -38.64 2.64
CA ASP A 67 11.25 -39.29 3.33
C ASP A 67 9.92 -38.57 2.96
N PRO A 68 8.89 -39.33 2.51
CA PRO A 68 7.61 -38.77 2.09
C PRO A 68 6.91 -37.93 3.18
N GLU A 69 7.00 -38.34 4.44
CA GLU A 69 6.39 -37.59 5.55
C GLU A 69 7.08 -36.27 5.80
N ALA A 70 8.42 -36.26 5.77
CA ALA A 70 9.20 -35.05 5.89
C ALA A 70 8.99 -34.09 4.69
N SER A 71 8.81 -34.64 3.48
CA SER A 71 8.50 -33.87 2.28
C SER A 71 7.15 -33.18 2.37
N GLN A 72 6.10 -33.91 2.80
CA GLN A 72 4.77 -33.34 3.01
C GLN A 72 4.78 -32.22 4.06
N ALA A 73 5.50 -32.41 5.17
CA ALA A 73 5.64 -31.38 6.20
C ALA A 73 6.28 -30.10 5.66
N ARG A 74 7.32 -30.22 4.82
CA ARG A 74 7.99 -29.06 4.20
C ARG A 74 7.12 -28.35 3.17
N VAL A 75 6.37 -29.09 2.36
CA VAL A 75 5.41 -28.51 1.42
C VAL A 75 4.33 -27.74 2.18
N LEU A 76 3.79 -28.30 3.24
CA LEU A 76 2.79 -27.61 4.06
C LEU A 76 3.36 -26.34 4.71
N ALA A 77 4.55 -26.41 5.27
CA ALA A 77 5.25 -25.23 5.83
C ALA A 77 5.49 -24.15 4.77
N PHE A 78 5.86 -24.53 3.54
CA PHE A 78 6.03 -23.60 2.44
C PHE A 78 4.73 -22.92 2.03
N LEU A 79 3.63 -23.66 1.94
CA LEU A 79 2.30 -23.10 1.63
C LEU A 79 1.87 -22.10 2.70
N GLN A 80 2.01 -22.43 3.97
CA GLN A 80 1.69 -21.51 5.07
C GLN A 80 2.57 -20.26 5.07
N ALA A 81 3.87 -20.42 4.77
CA ALA A 81 4.78 -19.28 4.64
C ALA A 81 4.39 -18.39 3.45
N SER A 82 3.95 -18.99 2.35
CA SER A 82 3.47 -18.26 1.15
C SER A 82 2.21 -17.45 1.46
N GLU A 83 1.23 -18.03 2.14
CA GLU A 83 0.01 -17.33 2.57
C GLU A 83 0.33 -16.12 3.46
N ARG A 84 1.20 -16.31 4.45
CA ARG A 84 1.63 -15.23 5.35
C ARG A 84 2.37 -14.12 4.59
N ALA A 85 3.26 -14.49 3.68
CA ALA A 85 4.02 -13.54 2.87
C ALA A 85 3.10 -12.69 1.98
N VAL A 86 2.09 -13.30 1.34
CA VAL A 86 1.10 -12.57 0.53
C VAL A 86 0.25 -11.66 1.41
N ALA A 87 -0.21 -12.14 2.57
CA ALA A 87 -0.99 -11.33 3.51
C ALA A 87 -0.19 -10.12 4.02
N GLU A 88 1.10 -10.31 4.32
CA GLU A 88 2.01 -9.24 4.71
C GLU A 88 2.18 -8.19 3.59
N MET A 89 2.34 -8.62 2.34
CA MET A 89 2.40 -7.71 1.19
C MET A 89 1.11 -6.89 1.02
N GLY A 90 -0.05 -7.50 1.28
CA GLY A 90 -1.35 -6.82 1.25
C GLY A 90 -1.52 -5.81 2.40
N SER A 91 -0.99 -6.10 3.58
CA SER A 91 -1.06 -5.19 4.74
C SER A 91 -0.23 -3.92 4.57
N ASP A 92 0.76 -3.92 3.66
CA ASP A 92 1.54 -2.74 3.28
C ASP A 92 0.74 -1.73 2.41
N GLY A 93 -0.60 -1.91 2.28
CA GLY A 93 -1.48 -1.06 1.47
C GLY A 93 -1.40 -1.32 -0.03
N ARG A 94 -0.81 -2.45 -0.43
CA ARG A 94 -0.72 -2.89 -1.83
C ARG A 94 -1.83 -3.89 -2.16
N VAL A 95 -2.25 -3.90 -3.41
CA VAL A 95 -3.10 -4.95 -3.97
C VAL A 95 -2.20 -5.95 -4.67
N VAL A 96 -2.17 -7.17 -4.17
CA VAL A 96 -1.37 -8.27 -4.75
C VAL A 96 -2.27 -9.10 -5.65
N LEU A 97 -1.94 -9.14 -6.93
CA LEU A 97 -2.64 -9.96 -7.93
C LEU A 97 -1.75 -11.14 -8.33
N VAL A 98 -2.36 -12.28 -8.62
CA VAL A 98 -1.65 -13.36 -9.30
C VAL A 98 -1.41 -12.96 -10.75
N GLY A 99 -0.19 -13.18 -11.25
CA GLY A 99 0.23 -12.74 -12.57
C GLY A 99 -0.65 -13.28 -13.69
N GLU A 100 -1.17 -14.50 -13.52
CA GLU A 100 -2.08 -15.17 -14.46
C GLU A 100 -3.46 -14.51 -14.56
N ALA A 101 -3.85 -13.68 -13.57
CA ALA A 101 -5.13 -12.96 -13.58
C ALA A 101 -5.04 -11.59 -14.28
N VAL A 102 -3.87 -11.13 -14.66
CA VAL A 102 -3.68 -9.86 -15.37
C VAL A 102 -3.85 -10.09 -16.86
N LEU A 103 -5.01 -9.72 -17.38
CA LEU A 103 -5.34 -9.89 -18.80
C LEU A 103 -4.80 -8.75 -19.69
N ALA A 104 -4.63 -7.56 -19.14
CA ALA A 104 -4.13 -6.38 -19.85
C ALA A 104 -3.58 -5.36 -18.85
N GLY A 105 -2.59 -4.59 -19.31
CA GLY A 105 -1.92 -3.57 -18.48
C GLY A 105 -0.56 -4.03 -17.99
N ASP A 106 0.21 -3.08 -17.47
CA ASP A 106 1.54 -3.31 -16.92
C ASP A 106 1.51 -3.05 -15.42
N ALA A 107 1.75 -4.12 -14.64
CA ALA A 107 1.85 -4.04 -13.19
C ALA A 107 3.23 -4.58 -12.77
N PRO A 108 3.93 -3.91 -11.83
CA PRO A 108 5.24 -4.34 -11.36
C PRO A 108 5.21 -5.79 -10.86
N ASP A 109 6.17 -6.60 -11.30
CA ASP A 109 6.37 -7.97 -10.83
C ASP A 109 7.10 -7.94 -9.47
N ALA A 110 6.43 -8.39 -8.44
CA ALA A 110 6.93 -8.49 -7.07
C ALA A 110 7.24 -9.95 -6.66
N THR A 111 7.43 -10.86 -7.62
CA THR A 111 7.70 -12.28 -7.36
C THR A 111 8.97 -12.48 -6.56
N ASP A 112 10.04 -11.72 -6.84
CA ASP A 112 11.29 -11.84 -6.09
C ASP A 112 11.14 -11.35 -4.64
N GLU A 113 10.37 -10.29 -4.42
CA GLU A 113 10.03 -9.83 -3.07
C GLU A 113 9.24 -10.90 -2.31
N LEU A 114 8.26 -11.52 -2.96
CA LEU A 114 7.50 -12.64 -2.40
C LEU A 114 8.44 -13.79 -1.97
N ARG A 115 9.37 -14.21 -2.83
CA ARG A 115 10.36 -15.27 -2.52
C ARG A 115 11.20 -14.94 -1.29
N VAL A 116 11.67 -13.70 -1.18
CA VAL A 116 12.43 -13.23 0.00
C VAL A 116 11.58 -13.29 1.27
N ARG A 117 10.31 -12.88 1.21
CA ARG A 117 9.40 -12.94 2.36
C ARG A 117 9.10 -14.39 2.77
N ILE A 118 8.85 -15.28 1.82
CA ILE A 118 8.66 -16.72 2.09
C ILE A 118 9.90 -17.29 2.79
N ALA A 119 11.09 -17.05 2.28
CA ALA A 119 12.33 -17.51 2.89
C ALA A 119 12.50 -17.01 4.34
N ARG A 120 12.13 -15.75 4.61
CA ARG A 120 12.13 -15.17 5.95
C ARG A 120 11.15 -15.89 6.88
N GLN A 121 9.94 -16.16 6.41
CA GLN A 121 8.91 -16.86 7.19
C GLN A 121 9.33 -18.31 7.52
N LEU A 122 9.95 -18.99 6.57
CA LEU A 122 10.50 -20.35 6.80
C LEU A 122 11.65 -20.33 7.81
N GLY A 123 12.54 -19.34 7.76
CA GLY A 123 13.63 -19.16 8.73
C GLY A 123 13.14 -18.86 10.15
N GLN A 124 12.02 -18.17 10.30
CA GLN A 124 11.41 -17.89 11.61
C GLN A 124 10.63 -19.09 12.17
N GLY A 125 10.07 -19.94 11.32
CA GLY A 125 9.34 -21.14 11.70
C GLY A 125 10.22 -22.33 12.11
N GLY A 126 11.50 -22.33 11.74
CA GLY A 126 12.45 -23.40 12.07
C GLY A 126 13.14 -23.26 13.43
N GLY A 127 12.77 -22.25 14.23
CA GLY A 127 13.40 -21.93 15.52
C GLY A 127 12.56 -22.27 16.76
N GLN A 128 11.50 -23.11 16.63
CA GLN A 128 10.72 -23.59 17.78
C GLN A 128 10.84 -25.09 17.95
#